data_fc40b5137990d7121e6936409610228c
#
_entry.id   fc40b5137990d7121e6936409610228c
#
_cell.length_a   1.000
_cell.length_b   1.000
_cell.length_c   1.000
_cell.angle_alpha   90.00
_cell.angle_beta   90.00
_cell.angle_gamma   90.00
#
_symmetry.space_group_name_H-M   'P 1'
#
loop_
_entity.id
_entity.type
_entity.pdbx_description
1 polymer ?
#
loop_
_entity_poly.entity_id
_entity_poly.type
_entity_poly.pdbx_seq_one_letter_code
_entity_poly.pdbx_strand_id
1 'polypeptide(L)'
;MKYITHNDAGSNINTNHTHLQGAIACTFADLTNTFGNPMKDGFDDYKSDAEWEIQFEDGSVATIYNYKNGKNYCGADGLEVWEITQWNIGGHEMECVHHVRNAVAHVKENV
;
A
#
# COMPACT_ATOMS: atom_id res chain seq x y z
N MET A 1 -1.36 2.45 16.48
CA MET A 1 -2.76 2.38 16.02
C MET A 1 -3.02 1.03 15.39
N LYS A 2 -4.13 0.41 15.75
CA LYS A 2 -4.52 -0.88 15.19
C LYS A 2 -5.08 -0.70 13.78
N TYR A 3 -4.94 -1.74 12.97
CA TYR A 3 -5.46 -1.75 11.61
C TYR A 3 -5.73 -3.19 11.17
N ILE A 4 -6.56 -3.31 10.13
CA ILE A 4 -6.78 -4.55 9.38
C ILE A 4 -6.38 -4.31 7.93
N THR A 5 -6.08 -5.40 7.23
CA THR A 5 -5.73 -5.34 5.80
C THR A 5 -6.70 -6.19 5.00
N HIS A 6 -6.60 -6.08 3.68
CA HIS A 6 -7.35 -6.94 2.76
C HIS A 6 -7.08 -8.43 2.99
N ASN A 7 -6.00 -8.78 3.70
CA ASN A 7 -5.65 -10.19 4.00
C ASN A 7 -6.44 -10.74 5.18
N ASP A 8 -7.07 -9.89 5.98
CA ASP A 8 -7.79 -10.34 7.16
C ASP A 8 -9.13 -10.95 6.80
N ALA A 9 -9.45 -12.09 7.41
CA ALA A 9 -10.69 -12.80 7.11
C ALA A 9 -11.91 -11.92 7.37
N GLY A 10 -12.82 -11.86 6.40
CA GLY A 10 -14.03 -11.07 6.50
C GLY A 10 -13.84 -9.57 6.30
N SER A 11 -12.63 -9.12 5.96
CA SER A 11 -12.40 -7.71 5.67
C SER A 11 -13.19 -7.30 4.42
N ASN A 12 -13.76 -6.10 4.47
CA ASN A 12 -14.45 -5.50 3.34
C ASN A 12 -14.15 -4.00 3.38
N ILE A 13 -12.92 -3.67 2.98
CA ILE A 13 -12.41 -2.31 3.08
C ILE A 13 -12.94 -1.51 1.89
N ASN A 14 -13.69 -0.45 2.19
CA ASN A 14 -14.26 0.41 1.16
C ASN A 14 -13.27 1.54 0.83
N THR A 15 -12.66 1.44 -0.34
CA THR A 15 -11.69 2.44 -0.83
C THR A 15 -12.29 3.35 -1.90
N ASN A 16 -13.61 3.36 -2.07
CA ASN A 16 -14.26 4.23 -3.04
C ASN A 16 -13.98 5.70 -2.70
N HIS A 17 -13.80 6.50 -3.75
CA HIS A 17 -13.56 7.94 -3.66
C HIS A 17 -12.24 8.31 -2.96
N THR A 18 -11.29 7.38 -2.85
CA THR A 18 -9.96 7.70 -2.40
C THR A 18 -9.16 8.38 -3.52
N HIS A 19 -8.25 9.26 -3.11
CA HIS A 19 -7.36 9.98 -4.01
C HIS A 19 -5.95 9.94 -3.49
N LEU A 20 -4.97 10.21 -4.35
CA LEU A 20 -3.58 10.29 -3.96
C LEU A 20 -3.40 11.35 -2.87
N GLN A 21 -2.85 10.94 -1.73
CA GLN A 21 -2.60 11.81 -0.57
C GLN A 21 -1.11 12.06 -0.33
N GLY A 22 -0.26 11.12 -0.70
CA GLY A 22 1.17 11.23 -0.46
C GLY A 22 1.89 9.97 -0.89
N ALA A 23 3.06 9.77 -0.30
CA ALA A 23 3.92 8.63 -0.63
C ALA A 23 4.72 8.18 0.59
N ILE A 24 5.30 7.00 0.48
CA ILE A 24 6.23 6.48 1.48
C ILE A 24 7.48 5.95 0.78
N ALA A 25 8.64 6.31 1.32
CA ALA A 25 9.92 5.78 0.88
C ALA A 25 10.22 4.52 1.69
N CYS A 26 10.06 3.36 1.06
CA CYS A 26 10.33 2.08 1.70
C CYS A 26 10.39 0.99 0.61
N THR A 27 10.82 -0.22 1.01
CA THR A 27 10.92 -1.33 0.08
C THR A 27 9.64 -2.16 0.05
N PHE A 28 9.52 -3.02 -0.96
CA PHE A 28 8.46 -4.01 -1.03
C PHE A 28 8.47 -4.92 0.21
N ALA A 29 9.66 -5.31 0.67
CA ALA A 29 9.80 -6.13 1.89
C ALA A 29 9.28 -5.39 3.13
N ASP A 30 9.53 -4.10 3.25
CA ASP A 30 8.98 -3.29 4.35
C ASP A 30 7.46 -3.35 4.37
N LEU A 31 6.83 -3.26 3.21
CA LEU A 31 5.38 -3.30 3.09
C LEU A 31 4.81 -4.69 3.38
N THR A 32 5.45 -5.75 2.88
CA THR A 32 4.99 -7.11 3.17
C THR A 32 5.19 -7.48 4.63
N ASN A 33 6.26 -7.02 5.26
CA ASN A 33 6.50 -7.24 6.70
C ASN A 33 5.47 -6.51 7.57
N THR A 34 4.98 -5.38 7.10
CA THR A 34 4.01 -4.57 7.84
C THR A 34 2.57 -5.00 7.58
N PHE A 35 2.20 -5.18 6.32
CA PHE A 35 0.81 -5.34 5.90
C PHE A 35 0.49 -6.70 5.28
N GLY A 36 1.48 -7.60 5.20
CA GLY A 36 1.29 -8.91 4.59
C GLY A 36 1.41 -8.85 3.07
N ASN A 37 1.01 -9.93 2.41
CA ASN A 37 1.11 -10.01 0.95
C ASN A 37 0.17 -8.98 0.28
N PRO A 38 0.58 -8.44 -0.87
CA PRO A 38 -0.29 -7.53 -1.61
C PRO A 38 -1.53 -8.25 -2.15
N MET A 39 -2.50 -7.49 -2.62
CA MET A 39 -3.72 -8.02 -3.20
C MET A 39 -3.41 -8.89 -4.41
N LYS A 40 -4.15 -10.00 -4.57
CA LYS A 40 -4.01 -10.88 -5.74
C LYS A 40 -4.78 -10.35 -6.93
N ASP A 41 -5.92 -9.69 -6.68
CA ASP A 41 -6.79 -9.14 -7.70
C ASP A 41 -7.57 -7.96 -7.09
N GLY A 42 -8.47 -7.36 -7.88
CA GLY A 42 -9.31 -6.28 -7.38
C GLY A 42 -8.65 -4.92 -7.41
N PHE A 43 -7.50 -4.78 -8.07
CA PHE A 43 -6.81 -3.51 -8.27
C PHE A 43 -6.47 -3.32 -9.75
N ASP A 44 -6.02 -2.12 -10.12
CA ASP A 44 -5.60 -1.82 -11.51
C ASP A 44 -4.24 -2.46 -11.79
N ASP A 45 -4.25 -3.71 -12.23
CA ASP A 45 -3.04 -4.49 -12.47
C ASP A 45 -2.34 -4.13 -13.79
N TYR A 46 -2.86 -3.20 -14.57
CA TYR A 46 -2.14 -2.64 -15.69
C TYR A 46 -1.15 -1.57 -15.25
N LYS A 47 -1.60 -0.63 -14.43
CA LYS A 47 -0.78 0.52 -13.99
C LYS A 47 0.04 0.21 -12.74
N SER A 48 -0.36 -0.78 -11.95
CA SER A 48 0.29 -1.16 -10.71
C SER A 48 0.67 -2.63 -10.73
N ASP A 49 1.78 -2.97 -10.06
CA ASP A 49 2.23 -4.35 -9.90
C ASP A 49 1.79 -4.93 -8.58
N ALA A 50 1.59 -4.09 -7.57
CA ALA A 50 1.17 -4.49 -6.24
C ALA A 50 0.37 -3.38 -5.60
N GLU A 51 -0.63 -3.78 -4.82
CA GLU A 51 -1.46 -2.85 -4.06
C GLU A 51 -1.87 -3.50 -2.74
N TRP A 52 -1.98 -2.67 -1.71
CA TRP A 52 -2.52 -3.04 -0.40
C TRP A 52 -3.68 -2.14 -0.05
N GLU A 53 -4.69 -2.68 0.65
CA GLU A 53 -5.77 -1.90 1.23
C GLU A 53 -5.73 -2.08 2.75
N ILE A 54 -5.81 -0.98 3.48
CA ILE A 54 -5.71 -0.96 4.94
C ILE A 54 -6.86 -0.12 5.49
N GLN A 55 -7.44 -0.58 6.60
CA GLN A 55 -8.39 0.22 7.37
C GLN A 55 -7.88 0.35 8.80
N PHE A 56 -7.75 1.58 9.27
CA PHE A 56 -7.26 1.88 10.61
C PHE A 56 -8.41 1.93 11.61
N GLU A 57 -8.08 1.82 12.90
CA GLU A 57 -9.09 1.77 13.97
C GLU A 57 -9.92 3.05 14.08
N ASP A 58 -9.44 4.17 13.56
CA ASP A 58 -10.19 5.42 13.50
C ASP A 58 -11.19 5.47 12.33
N GLY A 59 -11.27 4.40 11.55
CA GLY A 59 -12.14 4.30 10.38
C GLY A 59 -11.52 4.78 9.08
N SER A 60 -10.36 5.44 9.12
CA SER A 60 -9.68 5.88 7.90
C SER A 60 -9.16 4.69 7.10
N VAL A 61 -9.10 4.87 5.79
CA VAL A 61 -8.59 3.83 4.89
C VAL A 61 -7.39 4.36 4.12
N ALA A 62 -6.52 3.44 3.71
CA ALA A 62 -5.39 3.76 2.83
C ALA A 62 -5.26 2.69 1.76
N THR A 63 -4.85 3.12 0.57
CA THR A 63 -4.35 2.23 -0.47
C THR A 63 -2.86 2.51 -0.64
N ILE A 64 -2.07 1.48 -0.87
CA ILE A 64 -0.63 1.62 -1.13
C ILE A 64 -0.37 0.92 -2.45
N TYR A 65 0.27 1.60 -3.40
CA TYR A 65 0.47 1.06 -4.73
C TYR A 65 1.64 1.73 -5.43
N ASN A 66 2.23 1.02 -6.41
CA ASN A 66 3.14 1.63 -7.38
C ASN A 66 2.33 2.06 -8.61
N TYR A 67 2.80 3.08 -9.33
CA TYR A 67 2.04 3.61 -10.44
C TYR A 67 2.93 3.85 -11.66
N LYS A 68 2.71 3.05 -12.72
CA LYS A 68 3.35 3.20 -14.03
C LYS A 68 4.87 3.14 -14.02
N ASN A 69 5.46 2.44 -13.06
CA ASN A 69 6.93 2.31 -12.95
C ASN A 69 7.42 0.86 -12.94
N GLY A 70 6.51 -0.10 -12.89
CA GLY A 70 6.84 -1.50 -12.81
C GLY A 70 6.63 -2.24 -14.13
N LYS A 71 6.83 -3.54 -14.09
CA LYS A 71 6.77 -4.42 -15.27
C LYS A 71 5.39 -4.46 -15.93
N ASN A 72 4.33 -4.35 -15.16
CA ASN A 72 2.98 -4.44 -15.73
C ASN A 72 2.68 -3.30 -16.70
N TYR A 73 3.16 -2.10 -16.42
CA TYR A 73 2.95 -0.94 -17.31
C TYR A 73 4.10 -0.76 -18.31
N CYS A 74 5.34 -0.84 -17.84
CA CYS A 74 6.53 -0.51 -18.62
C CYS A 74 7.12 -1.70 -19.39
N GLY A 75 6.65 -2.93 -19.12
CA GLY A 75 7.21 -4.11 -19.73
C GLY A 75 8.65 -4.37 -19.27
N ALA A 76 9.51 -4.76 -20.19
CA ALA A 76 10.90 -5.13 -19.86
C ALA A 76 11.70 -3.98 -19.22
N ASP A 77 11.34 -2.73 -19.49
CA ASP A 77 12.03 -1.55 -18.93
C ASP A 77 11.52 -1.17 -17.53
N GLY A 78 10.47 -1.79 -17.05
CA GLY A 78 9.91 -1.51 -15.74
C GLY A 78 10.73 -2.09 -14.61
N LEU A 79 10.57 -1.50 -13.41
CA LEU A 79 11.22 -1.99 -12.20
C LEU A 79 10.56 -3.30 -11.74
N GLU A 80 11.37 -4.19 -11.18
CA GLU A 80 10.85 -5.30 -10.40
C GLU A 80 10.30 -4.74 -9.07
N VAL A 81 9.31 -5.42 -8.46
CA VAL A 81 8.70 -4.90 -7.24
C VAL A 81 9.71 -4.67 -6.12
N TRP A 82 10.74 -5.52 -6.03
CA TRP A 82 11.79 -5.38 -5.00
C TRP A 82 12.76 -4.23 -5.27
N GLU A 83 12.70 -3.63 -6.46
CA GLU A 83 13.50 -2.45 -6.80
C GLU A 83 12.75 -1.14 -6.52
N ILE A 84 11.45 -1.20 -6.30
CA ILE A 84 10.63 -0.01 -6.05
C ILE A 84 10.89 0.46 -4.61
N THR A 85 11.29 1.71 -4.45
CA THR A 85 11.65 2.30 -3.16
C THR A 85 10.75 3.47 -2.76
N GLN A 86 9.76 3.79 -3.58
CA GLN A 86 8.77 4.81 -3.25
C GLN A 86 7.39 4.34 -3.72
N TRP A 87 6.43 4.40 -2.81
CA TRP A 87 5.08 3.89 -3.05
C TRP A 87 4.07 5.00 -2.81
N ASN A 88 3.05 5.06 -3.66
CA ASN A 88 1.97 6.02 -3.52
C ASN A 88 1.01 5.58 -2.41
N ILE A 89 0.46 6.56 -1.72
CA ILE A 89 -0.57 6.34 -0.70
C ILE A 89 -1.81 7.12 -1.10
N GLY A 90 -2.91 6.41 -1.30
CA GLY A 90 -4.23 6.99 -1.52
C GLY A 90 -5.09 6.91 -0.28
N GLY A 91 -6.08 7.76 -0.18
CA GLY A 91 -7.02 7.78 0.92
C GLY A 91 -7.99 8.94 0.78
N HIS A 92 -8.83 9.15 1.80
CA HIS A 92 -9.76 10.27 1.80
C HIS A 92 -9.12 11.55 2.33
N GLU A 93 -8.18 11.40 3.28
CA GLU A 93 -7.50 12.54 3.92
C GLU A 93 -6.04 12.22 4.15
N MET A 94 -5.24 13.25 4.39
CA MET A 94 -3.79 13.12 4.56
C MET A 94 -3.37 12.29 5.78
N GLU A 95 -4.21 12.18 6.79
CA GLU A 95 -3.91 11.40 8.00
C GLU A 95 -3.55 9.96 7.67
N CYS A 96 -4.10 9.39 6.60
CA CYS A 96 -3.77 8.02 6.20
C CYS A 96 -2.28 7.87 5.87
N VAL A 97 -1.64 8.91 5.35
CA VAL A 97 -0.20 8.91 5.06
C VAL A 97 0.60 8.76 6.35
N HIS A 98 0.24 9.52 7.38
CA HIS A 98 0.90 9.44 8.68
C HIS A 98 0.71 8.06 9.31
N HIS A 99 -0.49 7.52 9.24
CA HIS A 99 -0.79 6.19 9.78
C HIS A 99 0.04 5.09 9.09
N VAL A 100 0.14 5.13 7.77
CA VAL A 100 0.95 4.17 7.01
C VAL A 100 2.42 4.29 7.39
N ARG A 101 2.95 5.51 7.41
CA ARG A 101 4.35 5.76 7.77
C ARG A 101 4.67 5.29 9.18
N ASN A 102 3.77 5.56 10.12
CA ASN A 102 3.95 5.14 11.51
C ASN A 102 3.93 3.60 11.64
N ALA A 103 3.03 2.93 10.94
CA ALA A 103 2.94 1.47 10.96
C ALA A 103 4.23 0.83 10.44
N VAL A 104 4.74 1.30 9.31
CA VAL A 104 5.98 0.79 8.70
C VAL A 104 7.17 1.06 9.63
N ALA A 105 7.28 2.28 10.17
CA ALA A 105 8.36 2.62 11.10
C ALA A 105 8.35 1.74 12.34
N HIS A 106 7.16 1.48 12.90
CA HIS A 106 7.02 0.64 14.09
C HIS A 106 7.52 -0.78 13.84
N VAL A 107 7.15 -1.38 12.70
CA VAL A 107 7.61 -2.74 12.35
C VAL A 107 9.12 -2.76 12.15
N LYS A 108 9.69 -1.76 11.47
CA LYS A 108 11.13 -1.68 11.24
C LYS A 108 11.92 -1.54 12.54
N GLU A 109 11.39 -0.81 13.52
CA GLU A 109 12.04 -0.63 14.83
C GLU A 109 12.03 -1.90 15.67
N ASN A 110 11.09 -2.81 15.43
CA ASN A 110 10.89 -4.02 16.23
C ASN A 110 11.36 -5.29 15.54
N VAL A 111 12.12 -5.19 14.47
CA VAL A 111 12.68 -6.33 13.75
C VAL A 111 14.09 -6.63 14.20
#